data_bf6a9fb28d17592ad6b5e83f11db6473
#
_entry.id   bf6a9fb28d17592ad6b5e83f11db6473
#
_cell.length_a   1.000
_cell.length_b   1.000
_cell.length_c   1.000
_cell.angle_alpha   90.00
_cell.angle_beta   90.00
_cell.angle_gamma   90.00
#
_symmetry.space_group_name_H-M   'P 1'
#
loop_
_entity.id
_entity.type
_entity.pdbx_description
1 polymer ?
#
loop_
_entity_poly.entity_id
_entity_poly.type
_entity_poly.pdbx_seq_one_letter_code
_entity_poly.pdbx_strand_id
1 'polypeptide(L)' 'ARALCNELLDKGMKPSEVAREVAASLALPRNEAYRIVHELERDRTPG' A
#
# COMPACT_ATOMS: atom_id res chain seq x y z
N ALA A 1 4.13 0.32 8.24
CA ALA A 1 3.79 0.58 6.84
C ALA A 1 2.82 -0.46 6.28
N ARG A 2 3.08 -1.73 6.52
CA ARG A 2 2.19 -2.78 5.98
C ARG A 2 0.80 -2.73 6.60
N ALA A 3 0.73 -2.46 7.89
CA ALA A 3 -0.55 -2.36 8.58
C ALA A 3 -1.41 -1.24 8.02
N LEU A 4 -0.80 -0.10 7.78
CA LEU A 4 -1.51 1.04 7.21
C LEU A 4 -1.97 0.75 5.79
N CYS A 5 -1.11 0.15 4.99
CA CYS A 5 -1.47 -0.23 3.62
C CYS A 5 -2.66 -1.19 3.61
N ASN A 6 -2.62 -2.18 4.47
CA ASN A 6 -3.70 -3.15 4.60
C ASN A 6 -5.02 -2.48 4.94
N GLU A 7 -4.95 -1.58 5.90
CA GLU A 7 -6.13 -0.85 6.35
C GLU A 7 -6.75 -0.04 5.21
N LEU A 8 -5.92 0.66 4.46
CA LEU A 8 -6.40 1.48 3.36
C LEU A 8 -6.95 0.63 2.22
N LEU A 9 -6.32 -0.49 1.94
CA LEU A 9 -6.82 -1.41 0.92
C LEU A 9 -8.17 -1.99 1.33
N ASP A 10 -8.33 -2.28 2.61
CA ASP A 10 -9.59 -2.80 3.13
C ASP A 10 -10.72 -1.78 2.99
N LYS A 11 -10.39 -0.50 3.00
CA LYS A 11 -11.38 0.56 2.82
C LYS A 11 -11.80 0.71 1.35
N GLY A 12 -11.15 -0.01 0.46
CA GLY A 12 -11.48 0.03 -0.95
C GLY A 12 -10.67 1.03 -1.76
N MET A 13 -9.59 1.54 -1.19
CA MET A 13 -8.74 2.47 -1.92
C MET A 13 -7.95 1.74 -2.99
N LYS A 14 -7.67 2.44 -4.08
CA LYS A 14 -6.88 1.87 -5.16
C LYS A 14 -5.41 1.75 -4.72
N PRO A 15 -4.70 0.75 -5.22
CA PRO A 15 -3.30 0.55 -4.84
C PRO A 15 -2.42 1.79 -5.05
N SER A 16 -2.61 2.50 -6.14
CA SER A 16 -1.83 3.71 -6.40
C SER A 16 -2.10 4.79 -5.37
N GLU A 17 -3.36 4.89 -4.94
CA GLU A 17 -3.74 5.87 -3.93
C GLU A 17 -3.20 5.47 -2.57
N VAL A 18 -3.23 4.18 -2.26
CA VAL A 18 -2.68 3.68 -1.01
C VAL A 18 -1.18 3.98 -0.93
N ALA A 19 -0.45 3.72 -2.00
CA ALA A 19 0.98 4.01 -2.03
C ALA A 19 1.27 5.48 -1.80
N ARG A 20 0.49 6.34 -2.43
CA ARG A 20 0.65 7.78 -2.29
C ARG A 20 0.39 8.23 -0.85
N GLU A 21 -0.68 7.71 -0.28
CA GLU A 21 -1.08 8.06 1.08
C GLU A 21 -0.03 7.60 2.10
N VAL A 22 0.44 6.37 1.94
CA VAL A 22 1.44 5.80 2.83
C VAL A 22 2.77 6.57 2.70
N ALA A 23 3.16 6.91 1.49
CA ALA A 23 4.37 7.66 1.27
C ALA A 23 4.32 9.01 1.99
N ALA A 24 3.17 9.67 1.91
CA ALA A 24 2.98 10.96 2.57
C ALA A 24 2.92 10.82 4.09
N SER A 25 2.16 9.86 4.57
CA SER A 25 1.94 9.69 6.01
C SER A 25 3.18 9.25 6.76
N LEU A 26 3.99 8.41 6.15
CA LEU A 26 5.17 7.85 6.80
C LEU A 26 6.48 8.43 6.29
N ALA A 27 6.38 9.44 5.42
CA ALA A 27 7.55 10.08 4.81
C ALA A 27 8.47 9.07 4.13
N LEU A 28 7.87 8.12 3.42
CA LEU A 28 8.62 7.09 2.70
C LEU A 28 8.83 7.50 1.24
N PRO A 29 9.93 7.05 0.63
CA PRO A 29 10.10 7.25 -0.80
C PRO A 29 8.97 6.55 -1.56
N ARG A 30 8.58 7.13 -2.68
CA ARG A 30 7.50 6.57 -3.48
C ARG A 30 7.75 5.13 -3.89
N ASN A 31 8.97 4.79 -4.29
CA ASN A 31 9.32 3.42 -4.68
C ASN A 31 9.07 2.44 -3.55
N GLU A 32 9.42 2.82 -2.33
CA GLU A 32 9.22 1.97 -1.17
C GLU A 32 7.75 1.73 -0.92
N ALA A 33 6.95 2.77 -0.97
CA ALA A 33 5.52 2.66 -0.77
C ALA A 33 4.89 1.75 -1.81
N TYR A 34 5.27 1.91 -3.07
CA TYR A 34 4.74 1.06 -4.14
C TYR A 34 5.16 -0.39 -3.95
N ARG A 35 6.38 -0.61 -3.50
CA ARG A 35 6.86 -1.97 -3.26
C ARG A 35 6.01 -2.66 -2.19
N ILE A 36 5.75 -1.96 -1.10
CA ILE A 36 4.96 -2.52 0.00
C ILE A 36 3.55 -2.84 -0.47
N VAL A 37 2.94 -1.92 -1.20
CA VAL A 37 1.59 -2.13 -1.71
C VAL A 37 1.54 -3.32 -2.67
N HIS A 38 2.53 -3.44 -3.54
CA HIS A 38 2.61 -4.55 -4.49
C HIS A 38 2.72 -5.89 -3.78
N GLU A 39 3.54 -5.94 -2.74
CA GLU A 39 3.70 -7.17 -1.96
C GLU A 39 2.39 -7.56 -1.29
N LEU A 40 1.69 -6.60 -0.72
CA LEU A 40 0.41 -6.87 -0.08
C LEU A 40 -0.63 -7.32 -1.09
N GLU A 41 -0.63 -6.75 -2.25
CA GLU A 41 -1.58 -7.15 -3.30
C GLU A 41 -1.33 -8.58 -3.75
N ARG A 42 -0.09 -8.98 -3.87
CA ARG A 42 0.25 -10.34 -4.25
C ARG A 42 -0.24 -11.32 -3.20
N ASP A 43 -0.11 -10.96 -1.93
CA ASP A 43 -0.57 -11.80 -0.83
C ASP A 43 -2.08 -11.91 -0.79
N ARG A 44 -2.77 -10.84 -1.16
CA ARG A 44 -4.23 -10.82 -1.11
C ARG A 44 -4.86 -11.48 -2.32
N THR A 45 -4.15 -11.55 -3.43
CA THR A 45 -4.70 -12.13 -4.65
C THR A 45 -4.33 -13.61 -4.72
N PRO A 46 -5.30 -14.50 -4.57
CA PRO A 46 -5.03 -15.93 -4.67
C PRO A 46 -4.69 -16.23 -6.12
N GLY A 47 -3.51 -16.66 -6.30
CA GLY A 47 -3.09 -16.77 -7.61
C GLY A 47 -2.68 -17.94 -8.26
#